data_39cbc30a73b0367bc06f6c2a47990ac8
#
_entry.id   39cbc30a73b0367bc06f6c2a47990ac8
#
_cell.length_a   1.000
_cell.length_b   1.000
_cell.length_c   1.000
_cell.angle_alpha   90.00
_cell.angle_beta   90.00
_cell.angle_gamma   90.00
#
_symmetry.space_group_name_H-M   'P 1'
#
loop_
_entity.id
_entity.type
_entity.pdbx_description
1 polymer ?
#
loop_
_entity_poly.entity_id
_entity_poly.type
_entity_poly.pdbx_seq_one_letter_code
_entity_poly.pdbx_strand_id
1 'polypeptide(L)'
;MNSSFLYHAWGLYTHKCTREEYKGNTIILHIESKEREKVCPKCGHRQLVKNGFRIRDFIGLPIGGKKVIIRMKVQRYKCKNKDCDYDRQEKIPFATGSCSYTHRFAKYVVGLLRGMTLKDTSNLLGISWDTVKEIHARHLEYHYAPPSLEGVASIGIDEFAARKGHVHKTMVVDLKTGHILY
;
A
#
# COMPACT_ATOMS: atom_id res chain seq x y z
N MET A 1 6.38 -12.79 -19.30
CA MET A 1 5.05 -12.87 -18.62
C MET A 1 4.04 -11.99 -19.33
N ASN A 2 2.79 -12.46 -19.53
CA ASN A 2 1.74 -11.73 -20.24
C ASN A 2 1.27 -10.51 -19.40
N SER A 3 1.03 -9.37 -20.07
CA SER A 3 0.52 -8.14 -19.44
C SER A 3 -0.84 -8.31 -18.74
N SER A 4 -1.70 -9.18 -19.28
CA SER A 4 -2.99 -9.53 -18.68
C SER A 4 -2.80 -10.21 -17.33
N PHE A 5 -1.87 -11.15 -17.22
CA PHE A 5 -1.57 -11.81 -15.95
C PHE A 5 -1.01 -10.83 -14.89
N LEU A 6 -0.09 -9.94 -15.28
CA LEU A 6 0.44 -8.91 -14.39
C LEU A 6 -0.67 -8.00 -13.85
N TYR A 7 -1.63 -7.64 -14.70
CA TYR A 7 -2.78 -6.86 -14.28
C TYR A 7 -3.68 -7.62 -13.29
N HIS A 8 -4.10 -8.83 -13.66
CA HIS A 8 -5.03 -9.61 -12.83
C HIS A 8 -4.44 -10.07 -11.51
N ALA A 9 -3.14 -10.42 -11.48
CA ALA A 9 -2.47 -10.82 -10.24
C ALA A 9 -2.15 -9.64 -9.32
N TRP A 10 -1.55 -8.56 -9.84
CA TRP A 10 -0.98 -7.49 -9.00
C TRP A 10 -1.42 -6.07 -9.34
N GLY A 11 -2.29 -5.86 -10.33
CA GLY A 11 -2.73 -4.52 -10.75
C GLY A 11 -1.71 -3.76 -11.60
N LEU A 12 -0.77 -4.46 -12.25
CA LEU A 12 0.33 -3.87 -13.00
C LEU A 12 -0.07 -3.65 -14.47
N TYR A 13 -0.99 -2.73 -14.75
CA TYR A 13 -1.50 -2.49 -16.12
C TYR A 13 -0.55 -1.65 -16.99
N THR A 14 0.17 -0.68 -16.41
CA THR A 14 1.12 0.21 -17.13
C THR A 14 2.55 -0.31 -17.15
N HIS A 15 2.80 -1.55 -16.69
CA HIS A 15 4.13 -2.10 -16.56
C HIS A 15 4.30 -3.35 -17.40
N LYS A 16 5.54 -3.64 -17.78
CA LYS A 16 5.96 -4.90 -18.40
C LYS A 16 6.98 -5.59 -17.53
N CYS A 17 6.91 -6.91 -17.47
CA CYS A 17 7.95 -7.73 -16.87
C CYS A 17 9.11 -7.87 -17.88
N THR A 18 10.30 -7.51 -17.45
CA THR A 18 11.52 -7.59 -18.27
C THR A 18 12.32 -8.86 -17.98
N ARG A 19 12.22 -9.37 -16.75
CA ARG A 19 12.93 -10.57 -16.30
C ARG A 19 12.20 -11.21 -15.12
N GLU A 20 12.25 -12.52 -15.06
CA GLU A 20 11.81 -13.34 -13.92
C GLU A 20 13.02 -14.02 -13.30
N GLU A 21 13.04 -14.06 -11.98
CA GLU A 21 14.11 -14.67 -11.22
C GLU A 21 13.51 -15.53 -10.10
N TYR A 22 14.04 -16.72 -9.91
CA TYR A 22 13.55 -17.68 -8.93
C TYR A 22 14.68 -17.97 -7.92
N LYS A 23 14.45 -17.63 -6.65
CA LYS A 23 15.42 -17.83 -5.55
C LYS A 23 14.75 -18.55 -4.39
N GLY A 24 14.98 -19.85 -4.27
CA GLY A 24 14.36 -20.67 -3.23
C GLY A 24 12.85 -20.54 -3.25
N ASN A 25 12.25 -20.06 -2.16
CA ASN A 25 10.81 -19.84 -2.03
C ASN A 25 10.35 -18.44 -2.45
N THR A 26 11.12 -17.76 -3.29
CA THR A 26 10.80 -16.38 -3.73
C THR A 26 10.86 -16.27 -5.25
N ILE A 27 9.85 -15.60 -5.81
CA ILE A 27 9.78 -15.20 -7.21
C ILE A 27 10.03 -13.69 -7.26
N ILE A 28 11.01 -13.26 -8.05
CA ILE A 28 11.32 -11.84 -8.24
C ILE A 28 10.95 -11.46 -9.69
N LEU A 29 10.02 -10.54 -9.82
CA LEU A 29 9.57 -10.01 -11.10
C LEU A 29 10.20 -8.63 -11.30
N HIS A 30 11.11 -8.52 -12.25
CA HIS A 30 11.68 -7.24 -12.66
C HIS A 30 10.72 -6.55 -13.62
N ILE A 31 10.27 -5.37 -13.23
CA ILE A 31 9.31 -4.59 -14.03
C ILE A 31 9.83 -3.19 -14.34
N GLU A 32 9.36 -2.65 -15.43
CA GLU A 32 9.52 -1.25 -15.80
C GLU A 32 8.24 -0.69 -16.41
N SER A 33 8.07 0.63 -16.38
CA SER A 33 6.92 1.29 -16.98
C SER A 33 6.94 1.13 -18.51
N LYS A 34 5.79 0.83 -19.12
CA LYS A 34 5.60 0.79 -20.58
C LYS A 34 5.61 2.19 -21.19
N GLU A 35 5.04 3.13 -20.47
CA GLU A 35 4.87 4.51 -20.89
C GLU A 35 6.00 5.39 -20.33
N ARG A 36 6.41 6.37 -21.12
CA ARG A 36 7.32 7.43 -20.68
C ARG A 36 6.54 8.70 -20.52
N GLU A 37 6.75 9.39 -19.42
CA GLU A 37 6.26 10.77 -19.29
C GLU A 37 6.91 11.62 -20.38
N LYS A 38 6.10 12.21 -21.26
CA LYS A 38 6.56 13.05 -22.38
C LYS A 38 6.39 14.54 -22.10
N VAL A 39 5.48 14.86 -21.19
CA VAL A 39 5.07 16.23 -20.88
C VAL A 39 5.29 16.49 -19.40
N CYS A 40 5.86 17.64 -19.09
CA CYS A 40 6.07 18.04 -17.70
C CYS A 40 4.74 18.33 -17.03
N PRO A 41 4.38 17.63 -15.93
CA PRO A 41 3.11 17.85 -15.25
C PRO A 41 3.05 19.20 -14.52
N LYS A 42 4.19 19.91 -14.34
CA LYS A 42 4.23 21.20 -13.68
C LYS A 42 4.04 22.37 -14.64
N CYS A 43 4.70 22.37 -15.81
CA CYS A 43 4.69 23.50 -16.74
C CYS A 43 4.18 23.15 -18.17
N GLY A 44 3.78 21.92 -18.44
CA GLY A 44 3.30 21.49 -19.75
C GLY A 44 4.39 21.36 -20.84
N HIS A 45 5.66 21.63 -20.52
CA HIS A 45 6.74 21.54 -21.49
C HIS A 45 6.96 20.10 -21.97
N ARG A 46 7.15 19.92 -23.30
CA ARG A 46 7.24 18.57 -23.92
C ARG A 46 8.62 17.91 -23.82
N GLN A 47 9.58 18.53 -23.14
CA GLN A 47 10.94 17.99 -22.99
C GLN A 47 11.21 17.56 -21.55
N LEU A 48 10.74 16.39 -21.18
CA LEU A 48 11.20 15.67 -20.00
C LEU A 48 12.37 14.76 -20.38
N VAL A 49 13.44 14.84 -19.60
CA VAL A 49 14.62 13.97 -19.75
C VAL A 49 14.73 13.04 -18.56
N LYS A 50 15.27 11.86 -18.80
CA LYS A 50 15.61 10.93 -17.74
C LYS A 50 16.75 11.51 -16.89
N ASN A 51 16.57 11.54 -15.59
CA ASN A 51 17.54 12.01 -14.61
C ASN A 51 17.81 10.93 -13.56
N GLY A 52 18.36 9.79 -14.00
CA GLY A 52 18.65 8.65 -13.16
C GLY A 52 17.42 7.77 -12.86
N PHE A 53 17.65 6.75 -12.08
CA PHE A 53 16.60 5.82 -11.59
C PHE A 53 16.99 5.27 -10.23
N ARG A 54 16.03 4.66 -9.54
CA ARG A 54 16.28 3.81 -8.39
C ARG A 54 15.54 2.47 -8.52
N ILE A 55 16.05 1.46 -7.86
CA ILE A 55 15.37 0.18 -7.73
C ILE A 55 14.52 0.21 -6.45
N ARG A 56 13.27 -0.23 -6.58
CA ARG A 56 12.37 -0.45 -5.43
C ARG A 56 11.79 -1.85 -5.51
N ASP A 57 11.71 -2.50 -4.37
CA ASP A 57 11.08 -3.81 -4.19
C ASP A 57 9.73 -3.63 -3.52
N PHE A 58 8.73 -4.36 -4.01
CA PHE A 58 7.38 -4.37 -3.48
C PHE A 58 6.93 -5.81 -3.26
N ILE A 59 6.33 -6.08 -2.11
CA ILE A 59 5.71 -7.38 -1.83
C ILE A 59 4.41 -7.46 -2.62
N GLY A 60 4.30 -8.49 -3.46
CA GLY A 60 3.11 -8.82 -4.23
C GLY A 60 2.34 -9.98 -3.61
N LEU A 61 1.15 -10.29 -4.16
CA LEU A 61 0.41 -11.49 -3.79
C LEU A 61 1.25 -12.74 -4.04
N PRO A 62 1.29 -13.70 -3.10
CA PRO A 62 2.04 -14.94 -3.26
C PRO A 62 1.44 -15.80 -4.40
N ILE A 63 2.27 -16.62 -5.01
CA ILE A 63 1.87 -17.60 -6.03
C ILE A 63 2.31 -18.99 -5.57
N GLY A 64 1.37 -19.93 -5.45
CA GLY A 64 1.67 -21.32 -5.09
C GLY A 64 2.46 -21.44 -3.78
N GLY A 65 2.16 -20.59 -2.81
CA GLY A 65 2.87 -20.54 -1.52
C GLY A 65 4.23 -19.83 -1.58
N LYS A 66 4.70 -19.40 -2.75
CA LYS A 66 5.97 -18.66 -2.89
C LYS A 66 5.76 -17.16 -2.71
N LYS A 67 6.68 -16.52 -1.99
CA LYS A 67 6.73 -15.07 -1.86
C LYS A 67 7.02 -14.43 -3.22
N VAL A 68 6.30 -13.36 -3.56
CA VAL A 68 6.53 -12.59 -4.79
C VAL A 68 7.07 -11.22 -4.44
N ILE A 69 8.20 -10.87 -5.04
CA ILE A 69 8.82 -9.55 -4.98
C ILE A 69 8.71 -8.92 -6.37
N ILE A 70 8.08 -7.77 -6.44
CA ILE A 70 8.00 -6.95 -7.65
C ILE A 70 9.11 -5.92 -7.56
N ARG A 71 10.17 -6.13 -8.33
CA ARG A 71 11.34 -5.25 -8.40
C ARG A 71 11.18 -4.27 -9.54
N MET A 72 10.96 -3.02 -9.21
CA MET A 72 10.71 -1.97 -10.19
C MET A 72 11.91 -1.05 -10.35
N LYS A 73 12.29 -0.79 -11.60
CA LYS A 73 13.18 0.29 -11.98
C LYS A 73 12.35 1.58 -12.10
N VAL A 74 12.33 2.37 -11.02
CA VAL A 74 11.60 3.63 -10.92
C VAL A 74 12.41 4.74 -11.57
N GLN A 75 11.93 5.26 -12.70
CA GLN A 75 12.61 6.30 -13.44
C GLN A 75 12.40 7.68 -12.80
N ARG A 76 13.44 8.51 -12.78
CA ARG A 76 13.35 9.93 -12.43
C ARG A 76 13.38 10.78 -13.68
N TYR A 77 12.57 11.83 -13.70
CA TYR A 77 12.45 12.77 -14.81
C TYR A 77 12.72 14.20 -14.35
N LYS A 78 13.44 14.95 -15.20
CA LYS A 78 13.73 16.38 -15.01
C LYS A 78 13.20 17.16 -16.21
N CYS A 79 12.58 18.32 -15.95
CA CYS A 79 12.16 19.25 -16.99
C CYS A 79 13.37 20.02 -17.55
N LYS A 80 13.40 20.23 -18.88
CA LYS A 80 14.43 21.04 -19.54
C LYS A 80 14.10 22.53 -19.61
N ASN A 81 12.86 22.92 -19.27
CA ASN A 81 12.53 24.34 -19.18
C ASN A 81 13.30 24.97 -18.03
N LYS A 82 14.02 26.06 -18.30
CA LYS A 82 14.89 26.78 -17.32
C LYS A 82 14.08 27.33 -16.15
N ASP A 83 12.84 27.71 -16.40
CA ASP A 83 11.92 28.30 -15.41
C ASP A 83 11.12 27.23 -14.63
N CYS A 84 11.47 25.94 -14.78
CA CYS A 84 10.78 24.83 -14.15
C CYS A 84 11.74 23.92 -13.38
N ASP A 85 11.52 23.84 -12.09
CA ASP A 85 12.29 23.02 -11.14
C ASP A 85 11.79 21.57 -11.03
N TYR A 86 10.92 21.11 -11.96
CA TYR A 86 10.39 19.75 -11.89
C TYR A 86 11.50 18.70 -12.03
N ASP A 87 11.74 17.96 -10.96
CA ASP A 87 12.68 16.84 -10.89
C ASP A 87 12.09 15.79 -9.94
N ARG A 88 11.33 14.84 -10.47
CA ARG A 88 10.53 13.86 -9.71
C ARG A 88 10.66 12.45 -10.29
N GLN A 89 10.37 11.47 -9.44
CA GLN A 89 10.20 10.08 -9.85
C GLN A 89 8.83 9.89 -10.50
N GLU A 90 8.78 8.94 -11.44
CA GLU A 90 7.51 8.50 -12.02
C GLU A 90 6.54 8.00 -10.94
N LYS A 91 5.25 8.14 -11.20
CA LYS A 91 4.21 7.66 -10.30
C LYS A 91 4.14 6.14 -10.31
N ILE A 92 3.92 5.56 -9.14
CA ILE A 92 3.75 4.12 -8.95
C ILE A 92 2.27 3.87 -8.63
N PRO A 93 1.45 3.43 -9.61
CA PRO A 93 -0.01 3.36 -9.43
C PRO A 93 -0.47 2.18 -8.57
N PHE A 94 0.40 1.19 -8.33
CA PHE A 94 0.07 -0.04 -7.60
C PHE A 94 0.54 -0.04 -6.14
N ALA A 95 1.19 1.03 -5.68
CA ALA A 95 1.65 1.19 -4.29
C ALA A 95 1.55 2.66 -3.86
N THR A 96 1.35 2.91 -2.56
CA THR A 96 1.21 4.27 -2.02
C THR A 96 2.51 4.76 -1.39
N GLY A 97 2.99 5.92 -1.78
CA GLY A 97 4.09 6.62 -1.13
C GLY A 97 5.37 5.77 -0.98
N SER A 98 5.84 5.62 0.25
CA SER A 98 7.03 4.84 0.60
C SER A 98 6.76 3.35 0.83
N CYS A 99 5.51 2.89 0.79
CA CYS A 99 5.17 1.49 1.06
C CYS A 99 5.96 0.52 0.20
N SER A 100 6.39 -0.59 0.80
CA SER A 100 7.12 -1.69 0.16
C SER A 100 6.22 -2.87 -0.22
N TYR A 101 4.92 -2.63 -0.42
CA TYR A 101 3.93 -3.63 -0.80
C TYR A 101 2.91 -3.05 -1.79
N THR A 102 2.27 -3.92 -2.57
CA THR A 102 1.23 -3.52 -3.51
C THR A 102 -0.12 -3.32 -2.81
N HIS A 103 -1.01 -2.49 -3.38
CA HIS A 103 -2.38 -2.31 -2.89
C HIS A 103 -3.14 -3.66 -2.80
N ARG A 104 -2.93 -4.56 -3.78
CA ARG A 104 -3.57 -5.88 -3.75
C ARG A 104 -3.05 -6.76 -2.63
N PHE A 105 -1.75 -6.69 -2.34
CA PHE A 105 -1.19 -7.39 -1.20
C PHE A 105 -1.75 -6.85 0.12
N ALA A 106 -1.86 -5.52 0.28
CA ALA A 106 -2.47 -4.92 1.46
C ALA A 106 -3.92 -5.41 1.65
N LYS A 107 -4.73 -5.40 0.57
CA LYS A 107 -6.11 -5.93 0.61
C LYS A 107 -6.17 -7.41 1.01
N TYR A 108 -5.22 -8.22 0.54
CA TYR A 108 -5.13 -9.64 0.89
C TYR A 108 -4.80 -9.83 2.38
N VAL A 109 -3.83 -9.07 2.90
CA VAL A 109 -3.49 -9.09 4.35
C VAL A 109 -4.70 -8.74 5.20
N VAL A 110 -5.44 -7.68 4.85
CA VAL A 110 -6.68 -7.31 5.56
C VAL A 110 -7.71 -8.42 5.50
N GLY A 111 -7.82 -9.13 4.37
CA GLY A 111 -8.70 -10.29 4.24
C GLY A 111 -8.35 -11.41 5.22
N LEU A 112 -7.05 -11.72 5.38
CA LEU A 112 -6.57 -12.73 6.33
C LEU A 112 -6.83 -12.34 7.78
N LEU A 113 -6.70 -11.05 8.13
CA LEU A 113 -6.92 -10.54 9.48
C LEU A 113 -8.37 -10.66 9.97
N ARG A 114 -9.32 -10.99 9.09
CA ARG A 114 -10.71 -11.31 9.50
C ARG A 114 -10.81 -12.63 10.28
N GLY A 115 -9.86 -13.54 10.09
CA GLY A 115 -9.86 -14.86 10.74
C GLY A 115 -8.53 -15.22 11.41
N MET A 116 -7.52 -14.36 11.36
CA MET A 116 -6.19 -14.63 11.86
C MET A 116 -5.67 -13.47 12.72
N THR A 117 -4.79 -13.78 13.68
CA THR A 117 -4.09 -12.74 14.42
C THR A 117 -3.03 -12.06 13.57
N LEU A 118 -2.56 -10.85 13.98
CA LEU A 118 -1.43 -10.17 13.34
C LEU A 118 -0.19 -11.07 13.29
N LYS A 119 0.05 -11.83 14.34
CA LYS A 119 1.22 -12.72 14.45
C LYS A 119 1.13 -13.89 13.49
N ASP A 120 -0.02 -14.57 13.43
CA ASP A 120 -0.21 -15.71 12.52
C ASP A 120 -0.14 -15.27 11.07
N THR A 121 -0.76 -14.12 10.73
CA THR A 121 -0.67 -13.53 9.39
C THR A 121 0.78 -13.21 9.01
N SER A 122 1.56 -12.65 9.93
CA SER A 122 2.99 -12.35 9.73
C SER A 122 3.79 -13.62 9.47
N ASN A 123 3.57 -14.67 10.25
CA ASN A 123 4.23 -15.96 10.09
C ASN A 123 3.85 -16.64 8.76
N LEU A 124 2.56 -16.68 8.43
CA LEU A 124 2.06 -17.28 7.18
C LEU A 124 2.66 -16.62 5.94
N LEU A 125 2.76 -15.29 5.94
CA LEU A 125 3.22 -14.52 4.79
C LEU A 125 4.75 -14.32 4.77
N GLY A 126 5.46 -14.68 5.83
CA GLY A 126 6.90 -14.48 5.98
C GLY A 126 7.30 -13.00 5.90
N ILE A 127 6.50 -12.11 6.49
CA ILE A 127 6.75 -10.66 6.57
C ILE A 127 6.84 -10.22 8.03
N SER A 128 7.35 -9.02 8.29
CA SER A 128 7.42 -8.52 9.66
C SER A 128 6.04 -8.25 10.24
N TRP A 129 5.90 -8.46 11.54
CA TRP A 129 4.69 -8.10 12.28
C TRP A 129 4.33 -6.61 12.14
N ASP A 130 5.35 -5.75 12.12
CA ASP A 130 5.16 -4.30 11.93
C ASP A 130 4.54 -3.97 10.57
N THR A 131 4.93 -4.69 9.51
CA THR A 131 4.32 -4.52 8.18
C THR A 131 2.83 -4.90 8.20
N VAL A 132 2.47 -6.00 8.87
CA VAL A 132 1.05 -6.41 9.01
C VAL A 132 0.27 -5.37 9.80
N LYS A 133 0.85 -4.89 10.91
CA LYS A 133 0.26 -3.84 11.75
C LYS A 133 0.06 -2.53 10.99
N GLU A 134 1.08 -2.09 10.22
CA GLU A 134 0.99 -0.88 9.40
C GLU A 134 -0.14 -0.98 8.36
N ILE A 135 -0.22 -2.11 7.65
CA ILE A 135 -1.29 -2.35 6.67
C ILE A 135 -2.66 -2.28 7.34
N HIS A 136 -2.81 -2.91 8.51
CA HIS A 136 -4.07 -2.92 9.26
C HIS A 136 -4.45 -1.52 9.75
N ALA A 137 -3.49 -0.78 10.34
CA ALA A 137 -3.72 0.59 10.81
C ALA A 137 -4.19 1.51 9.67
N ARG A 138 -3.50 1.49 8.53
CA ARG A 138 -3.89 2.27 7.34
C ARG A 138 -5.28 1.90 6.81
N HIS A 139 -5.64 0.62 6.88
CA HIS A 139 -6.99 0.17 6.51
C HIS A 139 -8.04 0.73 7.45
N LEU A 140 -7.79 0.69 8.76
CA LEU A 140 -8.69 1.23 9.76
C LEU A 140 -8.84 2.75 9.62
N GLU A 141 -7.74 3.48 9.48
CA GLU A 141 -7.74 4.93 9.27
C GLU A 141 -8.56 5.35 8.03
N TYR A 142 -8.46 4.57 6.94
CA TYR A 142 -9.21 4.86 5.71
C TYR A 142 -10.70 4.57 5.84
N HIS A 143 -11.09 3.48 6.51
CA HIS A 143 -12.48 3.02 6.58
C HIS A 143 -13.24 3.56 7.80
N TYR A 144 -12.54 3.93 8.84
CA TYR A 144 -13.09 4.42 10.10
C TYR A 144 -12.54 5.81 10.40
N ALA A 145 -12.80 6.75 9.47
CA ALA A 145 -12.55 8.17 9.71
C ALA A 145 -13.28 8.61 10.99
N PRO A 146 -12.78 9.61 11.73
CA PRO A 146 -13.45 10.11 12.91
C PRO A 146 -14.92 10.33 12.62
N PRO A 147 -15.84 9.77 13.41
CA PRO A 147 -17.26 9.90 13.16
C PRO A 147 -17.70 11.36 13.29
N SER A 148 -18.66 11.78 12.47
CA SER A 148 -19.31 13.07 12.67
C SER A 148 -20.10 13.03 13.98
N LEU A 149 -19.93 14.06 14.80
CA LEU A 149 -20.73 14.24 16.04
C LEU A 149 -22.06 14.93 15.75
N GLU A 150 -22.30 15.31 14.50
CA GLU A 150 -23.51 16.01 14.07
C GLU A 150 -24.73 15.09 14.19
N GLY A 151 -25.76 15.54 14.93
CA GLY A 151 -26.98 14.77 15.15
C GLY A 151 -26.91 13.72 16.28
N VAL A 152 -25.80 13.61 16.99
CA VAL A 152 -25.70 12.79 18.20
C VAL A 152 -26.52 13.41 19.32
N ALA A 153 -27.60 12.72 19.73
CA ALA A 153 -28.51 13.20 20.79
C ALA A 153 -28.27 12.55 22.14
N SER A 154 -27.73 11.31 22.17
CA SER A 154 -27.47 10.59 23.41
C SER A 154 -26.24 9.68 23.24
N ILE A 155 -25.39 9.65 24.26
CA ILE A 155 -24.17 8.87 24.28
C ILE A 155 -24.17 7.87 25.43
N GLY A 156 -23.58 6.71 25.18
CA GLY A 156 -23.17 5.74 26.20
C GLY A 156 -21.66 5.81 26.40
N ILE A 157 -21.24 5.73 27.67
CA ILE A 157 -19.80 5.69 27.99
C ILE A 157 -19.56 4.41 28.77
N ASP A 158 -18.54 3.67 28.37
CA ASP A 158 -18.11 2.44 29.04
C ASP A 158 -16.59 2.38 29.12
N GLU A 159 -16.08 1.70 30.14
CA GLU A 159 -14.65 1.48 30.35
C GLU A 159 -14.34 -0.01 30.36
N PHE A 160 -13.38 -0.42 29.54
CA PHE A 160 -12.90 -1.80 29.51
C PHE A 160 -11.40 -1.90 29.81
N ALA A 161 -11.02 -2.97 30.50
CA ALA A 161 -9.62 -3.24 30.81
C ALA A 161 -8.88 -3.70 29.54
N ALA A 162 -7.94 -2.89 29.05
CA ALA A 162 -7.13 -3.21 27.87
C ALA A 162 -5.95 -4.13 28.19
N ARG A 163 -5.50 -4.21 29.46
CA ARG A 163 -4.44 -5.10 29.98
C ARG A 163 -4.67 -5.42 31.45
N LYS A 164 -4.09 -6.54 31.93
CA LYS A 164 -3.95 -6.80 33.34
C LYS A 164 -3.19 -5.63 34.03
N GLY A 165 -3.75 -5.05 35.08
CA GLY A 165 -3.14 -3.95 35.87
C GLY A 165 -3.57 -2.56 35.39
N HIS A 166 -4.81 -2.18 35.72
CA HIS A 166 -5.34 -0.80 35.72
C HIS A 166 -5.16 0.05 34.42
N VAL A 167 -4.95 -0.57 33.27
CA VAL A 167 -4.96 0.13 31.99
C VAL A 167 -6.36 0.00 31.40
N HIS A 168 -7.20 0.99 31.64
CA HIS A 168 -8.54 1.07 31.05
C HIS A 168 -8.55 1.89 29.78
N LYS A 169 -9.48 1.59 28.91
CA LYS A 169 -9.83 2.36 27.71
C LYS A 169 -11.29 2.76 27.84
N THR A 170 -11.57 4.03 27.64
CA THR A 170 -12.93 4.55 27.58
C THR A 170 -13.45 4.41 26.15
N MET A 171 -14.67 3.95 26.02
CA MET A 171 -15.39 3.88 24.74
C MET A 171 -16.64 4.76 24.85
N VAL A 172 -16.84 5.61 23.86
CA VAL A 172 -18.03 6.45 23.74
C VAL A 172 -18.81 6.02 22.52
N VAL A 173 -20.09 5.74 22.66
CA VAL A 173 -20.97 5.30 21.57
C VAL A 173 -22.19 6.21 21.44
N ASP A 174 -22.67 6.42 20.24
CA ASP A 174 -24.00 6.97 20.00
C ASP A 174 -25.05 5.88 20.27
N LEU A 175 -25.89 6.08 21.28
CA LEU A 175 -26.91 5.11 21.68
C LEU A 175 -28.00 4.89 20.64
N LYS A 176 -28.19 5.83 19.70
CA LYS A 176 -29.19 5.72 18.65
C LYS A 176 -28.71 4.86 17.48
N THR A 177 -27.45 4.99 17.08
CA THR A 177 -26.89 4.31 15.89
C THR A 177 -25.98 3.15 16.23
N GLY A 178 -25.47 3.07 17.47
CA GLY A 178 -24.47 2.11 17.92
C GLY A 178 -23.06 2.41 17.39
N HIS A 179 -22.83 3.56 16.76
CA HIS A 179 -21.51 3.93 16.26
C HIS A 179 -20.58 4.34 17.40
N ILE A 180 -19.33 3.88 17.32
CA ILE A 180 -18.26 4.28 18.25
C ILE A 180 -17.83 5.70 17.85
N LEU A 181 -17.84 6.61 18.83
CA LEU A 181 -17.48 8.02 18.64
C LEU A 181 -16.06 8.31 19.13
N TYR A 182 -15.59 7.55 20.18
CA TYR A 182 -14.26 7.68 20.77
C TYR A 182 -13.84 6.35 21.42
#